data_591957cba648be567e59dad4b25a3430
#
_entry.id   591957cba648be567e59dad4b25a3430
#
_cell.length_a   1.000
_cell.length_b   1.000
_cell.length_c   1.000
_cell.angle_alpha   90.00
_cell.angle_beta   90.00
_cell.angle_gamma   90.00
#
_symmetry.space_group_name_H-M   'P 1'
#
loop_
_entity.id
_entity.type
_entity.pdbx_description
1 polymer ?
#
loop_
_entity_poly.entity_id
_entity_poly.type
_entity_poly.pdbx_seq_one_letter_code
_entity_poly.pdbx_strand_id
1 'polypeptide(L)'
;MVHVEMSPEAIATQKPYLDLGLTEAEYDRFAELIGHQPNDTEIGLASGMWSEHCAYKYSKPVLRQFWTKNERVLMGPGEGAGVIDIGEGKAVVFKAESHNHPSAVEPYEGAATGVGGIIRDIFSIGAKPVAMLDSLAFGDIEQPHTQHLVDRIVAGIGGYGNAIGIPTVGGETNFDGSYTRNPLVNAMCVGIMDKDQIQKGKAAGVGNALIYVGAKTGRDGINGASFASGDFSDEEAADRSAVQVGDPFMEKLLMDACLEITGHHQEALVGIQDMGAAGLVSSSVEMAGKANSGMVLDLDLIPQRETEMTPFEIMLSESQERMLLCVRAGFEQEVLAVFADYDLDAAIVGHVIAGHQYQLYHHGKLVCDVPVSSLTDDAPIYHQQGKMPKRLAQPAADFDPIITDPVQIWTDMMAMPTIADKSSLYKRYDAQVQTNTVVLPGSDAAVTRIRGTHRALAMTTDSKGRYLYLDPQVGAAMSVAEAARNLVASGAEPLGITDCLNFGDPTKPEAFYELAEAAKGIIAATKAFNAPVISGNVSLYNETNGEAIYP
;
A
#
# COMPACT_ATOMS: atom_id res chain seq x y z
N MET A 1 15.61 18.20 -7.29
CA MET A 1 15.68 19.70 -7.48
C MET A 1 14.93 20.35 -6.35
N VAL A 2 15.35 21.54 -5.88
CA VAL A 2 14.58 22.30 -4.88
C VAL A 2 13.31 22.82 -5.56
N HIS A 3 12.16 22.57 -4.94
CA HIS A 3 10.88 23.08 -5.44
C HIS A 3 10.85 24.61 -5.36
N VAL A 4 10.34 25.26 -6.39
CA VAL A 4 10.21 26.71 -6.47
C VAL A 4 8.75 27.09 -6.36
N GLU A 5 8.38 27.73 -5.27
CA GLU A 5 7.00 28.19 -5.03
C GLU A 5 6.50 29.12 -6.13
N MET A 6 5.29 28.90 -6.59
CA MET A 6 4.62 29.68 -7.63
C MET A 6 3.46 30.50 -7.08
N SER A 7 3.22 31.71 -7.63
CA SER A 7 2.04 32.47 -7.26
C SER A 7 0.76 31.86 -7.86
N PRO A 8 -0.42 32.06 -7.24
CA PRO A 8 -1.69 31.56 -7.78
C PRO A 8 -1.95 31.97 -9.24
N GLU A 9 -1.56 33.20 -9.63
CA GLU A 9 -1.70 33.68 -11.01
C GLU A 9 -0.75 32.94 -11.97
N ALA A 10 0.46 32.60 -11.53
CA ALA A 10 1.42 31.83 -12.30
C ALA A 10 0.91 30.39 -12.48
N ILE A 11 0.36 29.77 -11.42
CA ILE A 11 -0.24 28.43 -11.46
C ILE A 11 -1.40 28.40 -12.46
N ALA A 12 -2.32 29.35 -12.39
CA ALA A 12 -3.46 29.44 -13.31
C ALA A 12 -3.03 29.63 -14.78
N THR A 13 -1.91 30.34 -15.02
CA THR A 13 -1.43 30.65 -16.37
C THR A 13 -0.55 29.55 -16.96
N GLN A 14 0.38 29.02 -16.17
CA GLN A 14 1.38 28.02 -16.60
C GLN A 14 0.90 26.59 -16.45
N LYS A 15 -0.15 26.36 -15.66
CA LYS A 15 -0.82 25.08 -15.42
C LYS A 15 0.11 23.94 -14.96
N PRO A 16 1.01 24.16 -13.98
CA PRO A 16 1.91 23.10 -13.48
C PRO A 16 1.14 21.93 -12.87
N TYR A 17 -0.11 22.13 -12.49
CA TYR A 17 -0.96 21.07 -11.95
C TYR A 17 -1.24 19.93 -12.94
N LEU A 18 -1.07 20.18 -14.27
CA LEU A 18 -1.16 19.12 -15.28
C LEU A 18 0.01 18.12 -15.12
N ASP A 19 1.21 18.63 -14.86
CA ASP A 19 2.39 17.80 -14.62
C ASP A 19 2.31 17.07 -13.26
N LEU A 20 1.49 17.59 -12.34
CA LEU A 20 1.16 16.95 -11.06
C LEU A 20 -0.01 15.95 -11.17
N GLY A 21 -0.53 15.66 -12.36
CA GLY A 21 -1.59 14.67 -12.59
C GLY A 21 -3.03 15.15 -12.33
N LEU A 22 -3.25 16.46 -12.16
CA LEU A 22 -4.59 17.06 -12.10
C LEU A 22 -5.02 17.55 -13.49
N THR A 23 -6.29 17.33 -13.84
CA THR A 23 -6.90 17.90 -15.03
C THR A 23 -7.32 19.36 -14.81
N GLU A 24 -7.55 20.11 -15.89
CA GLU A 24 -8.11 21.49 -15.79
C GLU A 24 -9.45 21.51 -15.04
N ALA A 25 -10.31 20.53 -15.28
CA ALA A 25 -11.60 20.42 -14.60
C ALA A 25 -11.47 20.12 -13.10
N GLU A 26 -10.46 19.35 -12.72
CA GLU A 26 -10.15 19.08 -11.30
C GLU A 26 -9.59 20.34 -10.62
N TYR A 27 -8.69 21.08 -11.28
CA TYR A 27 -8.21 22.37 -10.79
C TYR A 27 -9.35 23.37 -10.55
N ASP A 28 -10.22 23.57 -11.55
CA ASP A 28 -11.36 24.48 -11.44
C ASP A 28 -12.31 24.06 -10.31
N ARG A 29 -12.58 22.76 -10.19
CA ARG A 29 -13.39 22.21 -9.10
C ARG A 29 -12.76 22.45 -7.73
N PHE A 30 -11.46 22.23 -7.60
CA PHE A 30 -10.75 22.44 -6.33
C PHE A 30 -10.79 23.92 -5.94
N ALA A 31 -10.52 24.85 -6.88
CA ALA A 31 -10.63 26.29 -6.65
C ALA A 31 -12.05 26.71 -6.22
N GLU A 32 -13.09 26.09 -6.78
CA GLU A 32 -14.48 26.32 -6.36
C GLU A 32 -14.74 25.83 -4.93
N LEU A 33 -14.25 24.65 -4.55
CA LEU A 33 -14.43 24.07 -3.22
C LEU A 33 -13.75 24.90 -2.13
N ILE A 34 -12.55 25.43 -2.39
CA ILE A 34 -11.80 26.22 -1.42
C ILE A 34 -12.18 27.72 -1.45
N GLY A 35 -12.85 28.18 -2.50
CA GLY A 35 -13.37 29.55 -2.66
C GLY A 35 -12.34 30.60 -3.10
N HIS A 36 -11.15 30.18 -3.54
CA HIS A 36 -10.09 31.06 -4.07
C HIS A 36 -9.21 30.28 -5.06
N GLN A 37 -8.33 31.02 -5.78
CA GLN A 37 -7.31 30.37 -6.61
C GLN A 37 -6.27 29.67 -5.72
N PRO A 38 -6.03 28.34 -5.92
CA PRO A 38 -5.08 27.60 -5.11
C PRO A 38 -3.68 28.19 -5.19
N ASN A 39 -3.00 28.27 -4.06
CA ASN A 39 -1.57 28.54 -4.02
C ASN A 39 -0.75 27.25 -4.26
N ASP A 40 0.57 27.37 -4.29
CA ASP A 40 1.50 26.30 -4.59
C ASP A 40 1.38 25.11 -3.62
N THR A 41 1.27 25.37 -2.33
CA THR A 41 1.05 24.33 -1.31
C THR A 41 -0.29 23.66 -1.52
N GLU A 42 -1.39 24.39 -1.65
CA GLU A 42 -2.74 23.86 -1.78
C GLU A 42 -2.92 22.99 -3.03
N ILE A 43 -2.29 23.39 -4.16
CA ILE A 43 -2.36 22.56 -5.38
C ILE A 43 -1.55 21.27 -5.26
N GLY A 44 -0.41 21.31 -4.53
CA GLY A 44 0.35 20.13 -4.18
C GLY A 44 -0.45 19.16 -3.33
N LEU A 45 -1.12 19.66 -2.27
CA LEU A 45 -1.99 18.84 -1.42
C LEU A 45 -3.12 18.19 -2.24
N ALA A 46 -3.77 18.96 -3.11
CA ALA A 46 -4.83 18.45 -3.99
C ALA A 46 -4.30 17.39 -4.95
N SER A 47 -3.13 17.59 -5.55
CA SER A 47 -2.49 16.62 -6.45
C SER A 47 -2.27 15.27 -5.76
N GLY A 48 -1.66 15.26 -4.57
CA GLY A 48 -1.45 14.04 -3.79
C GLY A 48 -2.77 13.37 -3.41
N MET A 49 -3.68 14.12 -2.80
CA MET A 49 -4.94 13.58 -2.27
C MET A 49 -5.96 13.21 -3.34
N TRP A 50 -5.92 13.83 -4.52
CA TRP A 50 -6.81 13.52 -5.65
C TRP A 50 -6.16 12.59 -6.69
N SER A 51 -4.98 12.05 -6.39
CA SER A 51 -4.39 10.97 -7.20
C SER A 51 -5.28 9.73 -7.16
N GLU A 52 -5.17 8.86 -8.16
CA GLU A 52 -5.85 7.55 -8.10
C GLU A 52 -5.43 6.75 -6.87
N HIS A 53 -4.16 6.87 -6.49
CA HIS A 53 -3.59 6.16 -5.34
C HIS A 53 -4.28 6.52 -4.01
N CYS A 54 -4.57 7.81 -3.76
CA CYS A 54 -5.19 8.27 -2.50
C CYS A 54 -6.72 8.33 -2.59
N ALA A 55 -7.27 8.87 -3.68
CA ALA A 55 -8.72 9.08 -3.82
C ALA A 55 -9.46 7.86 -4.34
N TYR A 56 -8.77 6.94 -5.02
CA TYR A 56 -9.41 5.83 -5.74
C TYR A 56 -10.47 6.34 -6.73
N LYS A 57 -10.13 7.42 -7.45
CA LYS A 57 -11.12 8.17 -8.24
C LYS A 57 -11.78 7.36 -9.36
N TYR A 58 -11.10 6.35 -9.91
CA TYR A 58 -11.64 5.42 -10.90
C TYR A 58 -12.05 4.07 -10.28
N SER A 59 -11.28 3.56 -9.33
CA SER A 59 -11.49 2.21 -8.78
C SER A 59 -12.55 2.15 -7.68
N LYS A 60 -12.80 3.23 -6.94
CA LYS A 60 -13.76 3.26 -5.81
C LYS A 60 -15.16 2.71 -6.14
N PRO A 61 -15.78 2.99 -7.32
CA PRO A 61 -17.07 2.39 -7.68
C PRO A 61 -17.03 0.86 -7.84
N VAL A 62 -15.87 0.30 -8.21
CA VAL A 62 -15.65 -1.15 -8.32
C VAL A 62 -15.43 -1.74 -6.94
N LEU A 63 -14.53 -1.16 -6.14
CA LEU A 63 -14.16 -1.63 -4.81
C LEU A 63 -15.35 -1.68 -3.84
N ARG A 64 -16.27 -0.70 -3.91
CA ARG A 64 -17.50 -0.69 -3.11
C ARG A 64 -18.43 -1.87 -3.32
N GLN A 65 -18.21 -2.68 -4.36
CA GLN A 65 -19.01 -3.87 -4.65
C GLN A 65 -18.50 -5.12 -3.92
N PHE A 66 -17.28 -5.08 -3.39
CA PHE A 66 -16.72 -6.22 -2.68
C PHE A 66 -17.57 -6.61 -1.46
N TRP A 67 -17.62 -7.91 -1.23
CA TRP A 67 -18.21 -8.45 -0.02
C TRP A 67 -17.17 -8.42 1.10
N THR A 68 -17.46 -7.63 2.15
CA THR A 68 -16.47 -7.22 3.16
C THR A 68 -16.84 -7.61 4.59
N LYS A 69 -17.94 -8.35 4.80
CA LYS A 69 -18.48 -8.60 6.14
C LYS A 69 -18.95 -10.02 6.31
N ASN A 70 -18.58 -10.63 7.43
CA ASN A 70 -19.20 -11.80 8.04
C ASN A 70 -19.08 -11.66 9.57
N GLU A 71 -19.44 -12.71 10.30
CA GLU A 71 -19.44 -12.73 11.78
C GLU A 71 -18.04 -12.61 12.41
N ARG A 72 -16.97 -12.87 11.65
CA ARG A 72 -15.57 -12.82 12.12
C ARG A 72 -14.89 -11.49 11.86
N VAL A 73 -15.39 -10.67 10.94
CA VAL A 73 -14.77 -9.39 10.59
C VAL A 73 -14.98 -8.37 11.69
N LEU A 74 -13.91 -7.95 12.35
CA LEU A 74 -13.91 -6.90 13.38
C LEU A 74 -13.72 -5.52 12.75
N MET A 75 -12.89 -5.44 11.68
CA MET A 75 -12.66 -4.23 10.92
C MET A 75 -12.45 -4.59 9.44
N GLY A 76 -13.23 -4.00 8.57
CA GLY A 76 -13.13 -4.13 7.12
C GLY A 76 -12.35 -2.97 6.49
N PRO A 77 -12.45 -2.79 5.14
CA PRO A 77 -11.75 -1.73 4.42
C PRO A 77 -12.08 -0.32 4.92
N GLY A 78 -11.11 0.59 4.85
CA GLY A 78 -11.21 2.01 5.27
C GLY A 78 -10.21 2.43 6.33
N GLU A 79 -9.44 1.51 6.86
CA GLU A 79 -8.27 1.74 7.72
C GLU A 79 -7.02 1.13 7.06
N GLY A 80 -5.84 1.29 7.67
CA GLY A 80 -4.58 0.78 7.14
C GLY A 80 -4.61 -0.71 6.80
N ALA A 81 -5.28 -1.54 7.61
CA ALA A 81 -5.44 -2.97 7.37
C ALA A 81 -6.79 -3.49 7.88
N GLY A 82 -7.17 -4.70 7.47
CA GLY A 82 -8.37 -5.37 7.96
C GLY A 82 -8.10 -6.28 9.16
N VAL A 83 -9.14 -6.55 9.96
CA VAL A 83 -9.03 -7.32 11.21
C VAL A 83 -10.09 -8.42 11.29
N ILE A 84 -9.67 -9.66 11.57
CA ILE A 84 -10.53 -10.83 11.73
C ILE A 84 -10.36 -11.44 13.12
N ASP A 85 -11.47 -11.78 13.80
CA ASP A 85 -11.48 -12.58 15.04
C ASP A 85 -11.09 -14.03 14.72
N ILE A 86 -10.01 -14.50 15.31
CA ILE A 86 -9.53 -15.88 15.18
C ILE A 86 -9.84 -16.74 16.41
N GLY A 87 -10.61 -16.22 17.37
CA GLY A 87 -10.97 -16.88 18.62
C GLY A 87 -9.90 -16.76 19.69
N GLU A 88 -10.17 -17.30 20.88
CA GLU A 88 -9.30 -17.24 22.05
C GLU A 88 -8.86 -15.81 22.44
N GLY A 89 -9.71 -14.79 22.16
CA GLY A 89 -9.42 -13.39 22.43
C GLY A 89 -8.43 -12.73 21.46
N LYS A 90 -7.98 -13.43 20.42
CA LYS A 90 -6.99 -12.95 19.44
C LYS A 90 -7.65 -12.54 18.13
N ALA A 91 -7.01 -11.60 17.45
CA ALA A 91 -7.35 -11.17 16.11
C ALA A 91 -6.11 -11.21 15.20
N VAL A 92 -6.33 -11.49 13.93
CA VAL A 92 -5.32 -11.36 12.86
C VAL A 92 -5.59 -10.09 12.08
N VAL A 93 -4.52 -9.37 11.78
CA VAL A 93 -4.50 -8.15 10.96
C VAL A 93 -3.64 -8.42 9.75
N PHE A 94 -4.11 -8.13 8.55
CA PHE A 94 -3.30 -8.30 7.36
C PHE A 94 -3.73 -7.39 6.22
N LYS A 95 -2.76 -7.06 5.37
CA LYS A 95 -2.91 -6.31 4.13
C LYS A 95 -1.81 -6.70 3.15
N ALA A 96 -2.12 -6.63 1.86
CA ALA A 96 -1.14 -6.66 0.78
C ALA A 96 -1.11 -5.31 0.08
N GLU A 97 0.08 -4.92 -0.39
CA GLU A 97 0.29 -3.66 -1.12
C GLU A 97 1.29 -3.86 -2.25
N SER A 98 1.08 -3.15 -3.37
CA SER A 98 1.98 -3.18 -4.52
C SER A 98 2.95 -2.01 -4.49
N HIS A 99 4.20 -2.30 -4.87
CA HIS A 99 5.27 -1.31 -4.99
C HIS A 99 6.02 -1.48 -6.33
N ASN A 100 5.24 -1.52 -7.42
CA ASN A 100 5.71 -1.91 -8.76
C ASN A 100 6.60 -0.84 -9.40
N HIS A 101 6.08 0.37 -9.62
CA HIS A 101 6.82 1.46 -10.27
C HIS A 101 8.13 1.81 -9.56
N PRO A 102 8.16 2.00 -8.23
CA PRO A 102 9.42 2.23 -7.53
C PRO A 102 10.43 1.09 -7.72
N SER A 103 9.97 -0.17 -7.73
CA SER A 103 10.83 -1.34 -7.93
C SER A 103 11.33 -1.49 -9.37
N ALA A 104 10.62 -0.95 -10.35
CA ALA A 104 11.10 -0.90 -11.73
C ALA A 104 12.24 0.11 -11.91
N VAL A 105 12.23 1.22 -11.16
CA VAL A 105 13.23 2.30 -11.21
C VAL A 105 14.46 1.99 -10.36
N GLU A 106 14.26 1.66 -9.10
CA GLU A 106 15.32 1.32 -8.14
C GLU A 106 14.93 0.03 -7.41
N PRO A 107 15.27 -1.14 -7.97
CA PRO A 107 14.67 -2.40 -7.56
C PRO A 107 14.95 -2.81 -6.12
N TYR A 108 16.10 -2.43 -5.54
CA TYR A 108 16.40 -2.73 -4.14
C TYR A 108 15.54 -1.85 -3.19
N GLU A 109 15.64 -0.53 -3.33
CA GLU A 109 14.96 0.41 -2.45
C GLU A 109 13.44 0.37 -2.66
N GLY A 110 12.98 0.27 -3.92
CA GLY A 110 11.57 0.13 -4.24
C GLY A 110 10.93 -1.09 -3.57
N ALA A 111 11.59 -2.23 -3.59
CA ALA A 111 11.10 -3.43 -2.93
C ALA A 111 11.23 -3.37 -1.40
N ALA A 112 12.33 -2.83 -0.89
CA ALA A 112 12.56 -2.64 0.54
C ALA A 112 11.51 -1.73 1.18
N THR A 113 11.21 -0.60 0.56
CA THR A 113 10.21 0.38 1.06
C THR A 113 8.78 -0.12 0.92
N GLY A 114 8.48 -0.98 -0.05
CA GLY A 114 7.22 -1.70 -0.11
C GLY A 114 7.00 -2.62 1.09
N VAL A 115 8.06 -3.31 1.54
CA VAL A 115 8.04 -4.12 2.77
C VAL A 115 7.86 -3.24 4.00
N GLY A 116 8.59 -2.12 4.12
CA GLY A 116 8.46 -1.18 5.24
C GLY A 116 7.04 -0.61 5.34
N GLY A 117 6.49 -0.12 4.22
CA GLY A 117 5.14 0.46 4.19
C GLY A 117 4.06 -0.50 4.68
N ILE A 118 4.10 -1.76 4.21
CA ILE A 118 3.07 -2.73 4.63
C ILE A 118 3.22 -3.16 6.09
N ILE A 119 4.42 -3.14 6.65
CA ILE A 119 4.65 -3.40 8.07
C ILE A 119 4.06 -2.28 8.93
N ARG A 120 4.23 -1.00 8.53
CA ARG A 120 3.65 0.16 9.23
C ARG A 120 2.13 0.11 9.27
N ASP A 121 1.47 -0.29 8.20
CA ASP A 121 0.02 -0.50 8.17
C ASP A 121 -0.45 -1.47 9.26
N ILE A 122 0.30 -2.56 9.48
CA ILE A 122 -0.06 -3.57 10.46
C ILE A 122 0.10 -3.07 11.89
N PHE A 123 1.24 -2.46 12.23
CA PHE A 123 1.43 -2.00 13.61
C PHE A 123 0.67 -0.70 13.92
N SER A 124 0.25 0.08 12.92
CA SER A 124 -0.66 1.23 13.11
C SER A 124 -2.03 0.80 13.68
N ILE A 125 -2.48 -0.42 13.36
CA ILE A 125 -3.71 -1.00 13.92
C ILE A 125 -3.50 -1.53 15.36
N GLY A 126 -2.27 -1.57 15.84
CA GLY A 126 -1.88 -2.12 17.15
C GLY A 126 -1.48 -3.60 17.10
N ALA A 127 -1.34 -4.19 15.92
CA ALA A 127 -0.97 -5.58 15.76
C ALA A 127 0.55 -5.76 15.64
N LYS A 128 1.10 -6.77 16.31
CA LYS A 128 2.49 -7.15 16.17
C LYS A 128 2.68 -7.93 14.87
N PRO A 129 3.51 -7.45 13.93
CA PRO A 129 3.86 -8.19 12.72
C PRO A 129 4.55 -9.53 13.04
N VAL A 130 4.06 -10.62 12.44
CA VAL A 130 4.54 -11.98 12.71
C VAL A 130 4.92 -12.76 11.47
N ALA A 131 4.50 -12.31 10.30
CA ALA A 131 4.83 -12.95 9.03
C ALA A 131 4.71 -11.98 7.87
N MET A 132 5.54 -12.20 6.85
CA MET A 132 5.45 -11.56 5.54
C MET A 132 5.38 -12.61 4.45
N LEU A 133 4.73 -12.24 3.36
CA LEU A 133 4.69 -12.95 2.10
C LEU A 133 4.90 -11.95 0.96
N ASP A 134 5.33 -12.44 -0.19
CA ASP A 134 5.41 -11.63 -1.41
C ASP A 134 4.69 -12.32 -2.57
N SER A 135 4.22 -11.52 -3.55
CA SER A 135 3.75 -12.02 -4.83
C SER A 135 4.47 -11.23 -5.92
N LEU A 136 5.36 -11.95 -6.64
CA LEU A 136 6.29 -11.36 -7.58
C LEU A 136 5.99 -11.83 -9.00
N ALA A 137 6.02 -10.91 -9.96
CA ALA A 137 5.95 -11.27 -11.37
C ALA A 137 7.04 -10.53 -12.16
N PHE A 138 7.78 -11.29 -12.95
CA PHE A 138 8.92 -10.81 -13.73
C PHE A 138 8.81 -11.18 -15.20
N GLY A 139 9.55 -10.50 -16.03
CA GLY A 139 9.72 -10.84 -17.44
C GLY A 139 10.46 -12.15 -17.67
N ASP A 140 10.93 -12.37 -18.90
CA ASP A 140 11.71 -13.55 -19.24
C ASP A 140 13.04 -13.57 -18.49
N ILE A 141 13.26 -14.62 -17.68
CA ILE A 141 14.44 -14.77 -16.82
C ILE A 141 15.76 -14.95 -17.62
N GLU A 142 15.69 -15.29 -18.88
CA GLU A 142 16.88 -15.37 -19.74
C GLU A 142 17.44 -13.98 -20.08
N GLN A 143 16.67 -12.91 -19.92
CA GLN A 143 17.10 -11.56 -20.17
C GLN A 143 17.94 -11.00 -19.00
N PRO A 144 19.11 -10.40 -19.26
CA PRO A 144 19.97 -9.84 -18.21
C PRO A 144 19.28 -8.78 -17.35
N HIS A 145 18.37 -7.98 -17.93
CA HIS A 145 17.59 -6.98 -17.19
C HIS A 145 16.65 -7.65 -16.17
N THR A 146 15.93 -8.69 -16.57
CA THR A 146 15.05 -9.44 -15.67
C THR A 146 15.86 -10.09 -14.53
N GLN A 147 17.03 -10.67 -14.83
CA GLN A 147 17.91 -11.24 -13.81
C GLN A 147 18.35 -10.18 -12.79
N HIS A 148 18.67 -8.98 -13.26
CA HIS A 148 18.99 -7.85 -12.39
C HIS A 148 17.81 -7.46 -11.49
N LEU A 149 16.60 -7.32 -12.06
CA LEU A 149 15.39 -7.02 -11.28
C LEU A 149 15.12 -8.07 -10.21
N VAL A 150 15.14 -9.35 -10.58
CA VAL A 150 14.93 -10.47 -9.63
C VAL A 150 15.96 -10.42 -8.50
N ASP A 151 17.25 -10.28 -8.83
CA ASP A 151 18.31 -10.26 -7.82
C ASP A 151 18.15 -9.09 -6.85
N ARG A 152 17.90 -7.89 -7.36
CA ARG A 152 17.84 -6.68 -6.54
C ARG A 152 16.53 -6.58 -5.75
N ILE A 153 15.39 -6.93 -6.33
CA ILE A 153 14.09 -6.93 -5.67
C ILE A 153 14.08 -7.94 -4.50
N VAL A 154 14.51 -9.19 -4.75
CA VAL A 154 14.60 -10.20 -3.70
C VAL A 154 15.62 -9.79 -2.62
N ALA A 155 16.71 -9.10 -2.99
CA ALA A 155 17.66 -8.55 -2.02
C ALA A 155 17.05 -7.43 -1.17
N GLY A 156 16.23 -6.56 -1.76
CA GLY A 156 15.53 -5.49 -1.05
C GLY A 156 14.52 -6.03 -0.03
N ILE A 157 13.65 -6.95 -0.46
CA ILE A 157 12.69 -7.63 0.41
C ILE A 157 13.41 -8.33 1.57
N GLY A 158 14.43 -9.15 1.26
CA GLY A 158 15.20 -9.88 2.28
C GLY A 158 16.00 -8.94 3.19
N GLY A 159 16.62 -7.91 2.62
CA GLY A 159 17.41 -6.92 3.38
C GLY A 159 16.56 -6.23 4.44
N TYR A 160 15.36 -5.77 4.07
CA TYR A 160 14.46 -5.11 5.00
C TYR A 160 13.85 -6.08 6.01
N GLY A 161 13.22 -7.17 5.54
CA GLY A 161 12.53 -8.13 6.40
C GLY A 161 13.45 -8.85 7.39
N ASN A 162 14.65 -9.25 6.96
CA ASN A 162 15.62 -9.90 7.82
C ASN A 162 16.16 -8.95 8.90
N ALA A 163 16.43 -7.68 8.53
CA ALA A 163 16.97 -6.70 9.48
C ALA A 163 15.94 -6.29 10.54
N ILE A 164 14.68 -6.08 10.16
CA ILE A 164 13.61 -5.75 11.13
C ILE A 164 13.20 -6.96 11.99
N GLY A 165 13.55 -8.18 11.57
CA GLY A 165 13.29 -9.41 12.32
C GLY A 165 11.85 -9.92 12.19
N ILE A 166 11.23 -9.77 11.02
CA ILE A 166 9.93 -10.35 10.68
C ILE A 166 10.15 -11.42 9.62
N PRO A 167 9.69 -12.67 9.84
CA PRO A 167 9.96 -13.76 8.90
C PRO A 167 9.16 -13.62 7.62
N THR A 168 9.81 -13.75 6.46
CA THR A 168 9.16 -13.93 5.17
C THR A 168 8.93 -15.42 4.95
N VAL A 169 7.68 -15.85 5.12
CA VAL A 169 7.33 -17.26 5.31
C VAL A 169 6.78 -17.95 4.06
N GLY A 170 6.45 -17.17 3.02
CA GLY A 170 5.87 -17.69 1.79
C GLY A 170 5.75 -16.63 0.71
N GLY A 171 5.03 -16.97 -0.34
CA GLY A 171 4.83 -16.10 -1.48
C GLY A 171 4.77 -16.91 -2.78
N GLU A 172 4.66 -16.19 -3.89
CA GLU A 172 4.76 -16.81 -5.22
C GLU A 172 5.65 -15.98 -6.14
N THR A 173 6.21 -16.62 -7.17
CA THR A 173 6.99 -15.92 -8.20
C THR A 173 6.64 -16.47 -9.57
N ASN A 174 6.15 -15.60 -10.45
CA ASN A 174 5.75 -15.89 -11.81
C ASN A 174 6.69 -15.22 -12.83
N PHE A 175 6.81 -15.82 -14.01
CA PHE A 175 7.59 -15.28 -15.13
C PHE A 175 6.73 -15.25 -16.40
N ASP A 176 6.59 -14.06 -16.99
CA ASP A 176 5.91 -13.86 -18.26
C ASP A 176 6.43 -12.59 -18.95
N GLY A 177 6.54 -12.62 -20.27
CA GLY A 177 7.08 -11.51 -21.05
C GLY A 177 6.35 -10.18 -20.85
N SER A 178 5.08 -10.21 -20.43
CA SER A 178 4.29 -9.01 -20.14
C SER A 178 4.86 -8.16 -19.00
N TYR A 179 5.63 -8.75 -18.08
CA TYR A 179 6.22 -8.07 -16.92
C TYR A 179 7.69 -7.63 -17.14
N THR A 180 8.19 -7.68 -18.36
CA THR A 180 9.63 -7.44 -18.65
C THR A 180 10.10 -6.05 -18.22
N ARG A 181 9.27 -5.04 -18.38
CA ARG A 181 9.60 -3.64 -18.07
C ARG A 181 8.92 -3.11 -16.80
N ASN A 182 7.84 -3.75 -16.39
CA ASN A 182 7.06 -3.38 -15.23
C ASN A 182 6.81 -4.65 -14.39
N PRO A 183 7.76 -5.01 -13.50
CA PRO A 183 7.59 -6.16 -12.62
C PRO A 183 6.48 -5.89 -11.61
N LEU A 184 5.77 -6.93 -11.18
CA LEU A 184 4.91 -6.84 -10.01
C LEU A 184 5.70 -7.17 -8.75
N VAL A 185 5.60 -6.28 -7.78
CA VAL A 185 6.20 -6.44 -6.44
C VAL A 185 5.11 -6.14 -5.42
N ASN A 186 4.45 -7.20 -4.97
CA ASN A 186 3.38 -7.11 -4.00
C ASN A 186 3.87 -7.71 -2.69
N ALA A 187 3.86 -6.92 -1.63
CA ALA A 187 4.23 -7.33 -0.28
C ALA A 187 2.98 -7.48 0.59
N MET A 188 2.91 -8.56 1.35
CA MET A 188 1.85 -8.80 2.33
C MET A 188 2.47 -8.91 3.71
N CYS A 189 1.86 -8.27 4.71
CA CYS A 189 2.22 -8.42 6.10
C CYS A 189 1.03 -8.88 6.92
N VAL A 190 1.32 -9.76 7.89
CA VAL A 190 0.33 -10.34 8.81
C VAL A 190 0.78 -10.09 10.24
N GLY A 191 -0.12 -9.54 11.04
CA GLY A 191 0.09 -9.28 12.47
C GLY A 191 -0.96 -9.95 13.35
N ILE A 192 -0.64 -10.05 14.64
CA ILE A 192 -1.52 -10.59 15.67
C ILE A 192 -1.66 -9.59 16.81
N MET A 193 -2.87 -9.50 17.34
CA MET A 193 -3.20 -8.64 18.47
C MET A 193 -4.28 -9.24 19.36
N ASP A 194 -4.49 -8.65 20.53
CA ASP A 194 -5.70 -8.87 21.31
C ASP A 194 -6.85 -8.10 20.68
N LYS A 195 -8.01 -8.73 20.53
CA LYS A 195 -9.12 -8.20 19.72
C LYS A 195 -9.77 -6.93 20.26
N ASP A 196 -9.50 -6.57 21.50
CA ASP A 196 -9.98 -5.36 22.17
C ASP A 196 -9.01 -4.17 22.06
N GLN A 197 -7.87 -4.35 21.40
CA GLN A 197 -6.81 -3.33 21.27
C GLN A 197 -6.76 -2.65 19.89
N ILE A 198 -7.79 -2.80 19.05
CA ILE A 198 -7.84 -2.26 17.69
C ILE A 198 -7.72 -0.73 17.72
N GLN A 199 -6.69 -0.21 17.04
CA GLN A 199 -6.49 1.22 16.84
C GLN A 199 -7.10 1.69 15.52
N LYS A 200 -7.31 3.00 15.40
CA LYS A 200 -7.83 3.64 14.18
C LYS A 200 -7.06 4.91 13.87
N GLY A 201 -6.95 5.22 12.59
CA GLY A 201 -6.34 6.45 12.10
C GLY A 201 -7.32 7.63 12.21
N LYS A 202 -7.51 8.23 13.39
CA LYS A 202 -8.42 9.37 13.58
C LYS A 202 -7.81 10.45 14.48
N ALA A 203 -8.10 11.72 14.17
CA ALA A 203 -7.71 12.86 14.97
C ALA A 203 -8.96 13.55 15.54
N ALA A 204 -9.40 13.12 16.73
CA ALA A 204 -10.61 13.61 17.38
C ALA A 204 -10.30 14.35 18.69
N GLY A 205 -11.21 15.25 19.10
CA GLY A 205 -11.13 15.99 20.37
C GLY A 205 -10.31 17.27 20.24
N VAL A 206 -11.01 18.40 20.28
CA VAL A 206 -10.39 19.74 20.20
C VAL A 206 -9.35 19.92 21.29
N GLY A 207 -8.15 20.36 20.90
CA GLY A 207 -7.00 20.55 21.78
C GLY A 207 -6.11 19.31 21.94
N ASN A 208 -6.48 18.15 21.40
CA ASN A 208 -5.59 16.99 21.37
C ASN A 208 -4.40 17.27 20.46
N ALA A 209 -3.22 16.86 20.90
CA ALA A 209 -1.97 17.10 20.21
C ALA A 209 -1.77 16.15 19.03
N LEU A 210 -1.12 16.64 17.98
CA LEU A 210 -0.63 15.86 16.86
C LEU A 210 0.88 15.71 17.02
N ILE A 211 1.34 14.47 17.15
CA ILE A 211 2.74 14.15 17.38
C ILE A 211 3.28 13.40 16.16
N TYR A 212 4.25 14.02 15.52
CA TYR A 212 5.10 13.41 14.48
C TYR A 212 6.18 12.59 15.15
N VAL A 213 6.41 11.35 14.67
CA VAL A 213 7.44 10.48 15.23
C VAL A 213 8.18 9.71 14.13
N GLY A 214 9.45 9.39 14.39
CA GLY A 214 10.31 8.58 13.51
C GLY A 214 11.33 9.39 12.73
N ALA A 215 11.62 8.97 11.50
CA ALA A 215 12.66 9.59 10.66
C ALA A 215 12.37 11.06 10.35
N LYS A 216 13.44 11.84 10.15
CA LYS A 216 13.31 13.23 9.73
C LYS A 216 12.86 13.32 8.27
N THR A 217 11.98 14.26 7.97
CA THR A 217 11.49 14.54 6.62
C THR A 217 12.61 15.03 5.70
N GLY A 218 12.75 14.42 4.55
CA GLY A 218 13.67 14.82 3.47
C GLY A 218 12.95 15.01 2.14
N ARG A 219 13.72 15.26 1.06
CA ARG A 219 13.19 15.45 -0.32
C ARG A 219 13.06 14.14 -1.09
N ASP A 220 12.79 13.03 -0.44
CA ASP A 220 12.58 11.73 -1.05
C ASP A 220 11.09 11.42 -1.23
N GLY A 221 10.76 10.79 -2.35
CA GLY A 221 9.40 10.38 -2.69
C GLY A 221 8.41 11.53 -2.93
N ILE A 222 8.88 12.78 -3.12
CA ILE A 222 7.99 13.90 -3.45
C ILE A 222 7.28 13.61 -4.78
N ASN A 223 5.95 13.69 -4.78
CA ASN A 223 5.08 13.29 -5.88
C ASN A 223 5.03 11.77 -6.18
N GLY A 224 5.48 10.90 -5.28
CA GLY A 224 5.44 9.44 -5.47
C GLY A 224 4.04 8.93 -5.78
N ALA A 225 3.01 9.39 -5.07
CA ALA A 225 1.61 9.03 -5.33
C ALA A 225 1.13 9.46 -6.72
N SER A 226 1.54 10.64 -7.20
CA SER A 226 1.23 11.12 -8.55
C SER A 226 2.01 10.35 -9.61
N PHE A 227 3.29 10.04 -9.36
CA PHE A 227 4.13 9.21 -10.21
C PHE A 227 3.56 7.79 -10.38
N ALA A 228 3.06 7.18 -9.31
CA ALA A 228 2.40 5.87 -9.36
C ALA A 228 1.03 5.89 -10.06
N SER A 229 0.50 7.06 -10.41
CA SER A 229 -0.80 7.27 -11.07
C SER A 229 -0.67 7.74 -12.53
N GLY A 230 0.46 7.50 -13.19
CA GLY A 230 0.73 7.84 -14.58
C GLY A 230 1.37 6.70 -15.37
N ASP A 231 1.36 6.83 -16.71
CA ASP A 231 2.05 5.91 -17.62
C ASP A 231 3.56 5.94 -17.37
N PHE A 232 4.19 4.78 -17.35
CA PHE A 232 5.62 4.64 -17.15
C PHE A 232 6.36 4.75 -18.50
N SER A 233 7.25 5.73 -18.63
CA SER A 233 8.11 5.90 -19.81
C SER A 233 9.58 5.60 -19.49
N ASP A 234 10.37 5.25 -20.53
CA ASP A 234 11.81 5.03 -20.37
C ASP A 234 12.56 6.31 -19.92
N GLU A 235 11.99 7.51 -20.11
CA GLU A 235 12.55 8.80 -19.68
C GLU A 235 12.24 9.05 -18.19
N GLU A 236 11.06 8.70 -17.71
CA GLU A 236 10.65 8.80 -16.31
C GLU A 236 11.34 7.75 -15.42
N ALA A 237 11.73 6.61 -15.99
CA ALA A 237 12.57 5.62 -15.29
C ALA A 237 13.94 6.19 -14.84
N ALA A 238 14.32 7.36 -15.35
CA ALA A 238 15.56 8.03 -14.95
C ALA A 238 15.42 8.88 -13.67
N ASP A 239 14.20 9.17 -13.20
CA ASP A 239 13.99 9.99 -11.99
C ASP A 239 13.96 9.16 -10.71
N ARG A 240 15.17 8.83 -10.23
CA ARG A 240 15.38 8.13 -8.96
C ARG A 240 14.97 8.95 -7.73
N SER A 241 14.70 10.24 -7.87
CA SER A 241 14.30 11.10 -6.74
C SER A 241 12.89 10.80 -6.24
N ALA A 242 12.06 10.15 -7.05
CA ALA A 242 10.73 9.69 -6.67
C ALA A 242 10.74 8.40 -5.83
N VAL A 243 11.88 7.71 -5.68
CA VAL A 243 11.99 6.48 -4.91
C VAL A 243 12.51 6.80 -3.50
N GLN A 244 11.82 6.25 -2.52
CA GLN A 244 12.17 6.39 -1.10
C GLN A 244 13.37 5.48 -0.76
N VAL A 245 14.07 5.79 0.34
CA VAL A 245 15.13 4.96 0.91
C VAL A 245 14.67 4.43 2.25
N GLY A 246 14.74 3.12 2.47
CA GLY A 246 14.27 2.46 3.68
C GLY A 246 15.37 2.25 4.72
N ASP A 247 15.04 2.44 6.01
CA ASP A 247 15.88 2.12 7.17
C ASP A 247 15.17 1.11 8.09
N PRO A 248 15.38 -0.20 7.89
CA PRO A 248 14.72 -1.23 8.69
C PRO A 248 15.11 -1.20 10.18
N PHE A 249 16.25 -0.61 10.54
CA PHE A 249 16.62 -0.42 11.94
C PHE A 249 15.78 0.67 12.59
N MET A 250 15.63 1.80 11.93
CA MET A 250 14.75 2.88 12.37
C MET A 250 13.31 2.38 12.51
N GLU A 251 12.81 1.63 11.51
CA GLU A 251 11.46 1.09 11.56
C GLU A 251 11.26 0.07 12.67
N LYS A 252 12.28 -0.72 13.00
CA LYS A 252 12.21 -1.64 14.14
C LYS A 252 12.01 -0.89 15.46
N LEU A 253 12.73 0.20 15.68
CA LEU A 253 12.56 1.02 16.87
C LEU A 253 11.19 1.70 16.89
N LEU A 254 10.76 2.25 15.75
CA LEU A 254 9.46 2.89 15.60
C LEU A 254 8.31 1.91 15.85
N MET A 255 8.39 0.69 15.29
CA MET A 255 7.41 -0.36 15.52
C MET A 255 7.32 -0.74 16.99
N ASP A 256 8.45 -0.97 17.65
CA ASP A 256 8.45 -1.35 19.07
C ASP A 256 7.88 -0.24 19.95
N ALA A 257 8.24 1.02 19.73
CA ALA A 257 7.70 2.17 20.44
C ALA A 257 6.18 2.35 20.20
N CYS A 258 5.72 2.23 18.94
CA CYS A 258 4.29 2.31 18.63
C CYS A 258 3.48 1.16 19.26
N LEU A 259 4.04 -0.06 19.27
CA LEU A 259 3.41 -1.21 19.93
C LEU A 259 3.37 -1.05 21.45
N GLU A 260 4.36 -0.40 22.06
CA GLU A 260 4.33 -0.03 23.47
C GLU A 260 3.21 0.97 23.75
N ILE A 261 3.09 2.04 22.95
CA ILE A 261 2.00 3.03 23.07
C ILE A 261 0.64 2.35 22.92
N THR A 262 0.43 1.54 21.89
CA THR A 262 -0.87 0.89 21.63
C THR A 262 -1.20 -0.20 22.65
N GLY A 263 -0.20 -0.82 23.26
CA GLY A 263 -0.37 -1.86 24.27
C GLY A 263 -0.53 -1.34 25.70
N HIS A 264 0.26 -0.33 26.08
CA HIS A 264 0.38 0.10 27.48
C HIS A 264 -0.07 1.53 27.77
N HIS A 265 -0.22 2.38 26.74
CA HIS A 265 -0.58 3.79 26.89
C HIS A 265 -1.87 4.15 26.13
N GLN A 266 -2.83 3.21 26.06
CA GLN A 266 -4.08 3.37 25.31
C GLN A 266 -4.92 4.57 25.77
N GLU A 267 -4.83 4.97 27.04
CA GLU A 267 -5.52 6.14 27.56
C GLU A 267 -5.01 7.45 26.93
N ALA A 268 -3.74 7.49 26.58
CA ALA A 268 -3.12 8.63 25.92
C ALA A 268 -3.48 8.72 24.43
N LEU A 269 -3.63 7.59 23.76
CA LEU A 269 -3.78 7.51 22.31
C LEU A 269 -5.24 7.73 21.87
N VAL A 270 -5.45 8.63 20.92
CA VAL A 270 -6.74 8.85 20.24
C VAL A 270 -6.77 8.19 18.88
N GLY A 271 -5.64 8.22 18.17
CA GLY A 271 -5.47 7.57 16.90
C GLY A 271 -4.02 7.61 16.43
N ILE A 272 -3.69 6.72 15.51
CA ILE A 272 -2.36 6.56 14.93
C ILE A 272 -2.50 6.18 13.46
N GLN A 273 -1.67 6.74 12.61
CA GLN A 273 -1.60 6.44 11.18
C GLN A 273 -0.16 6.54 10.69
N ASP A 274 0.22 5.70 9.73
CA ASP A 274 1.51 5.80 9.06
C ASP A 274 1.53 6.97 8.07
N MET A 275 2.72 7.41 7.73
CA MET A 275 2.96 8.38 6.66
C MET A 275 3.51 7.62 5.45
N GLY A 276 2.61 6.99 4.70
CA GLY A 276 2.90 6.29 3.45
C GLY A 276 2.85 7.23 2.25
N ALA A 277 2.12 6.81 1.21
CA ALA A 277 1.92 7.61 0.00
C ALA A 277 1.32 9.00 0.31
N ALA A 278 1.78 10.00 -0.44
CA ALA A 278 1.52 11.43 -0.22
C ALA A 278 1.94 11.96 1.18
N GLY A 279 2.68 11.18 1.97
CA GLY A 279 3.39 11.64 3.17
C GLY A 279 2.51 12.20 4.29
N LEU A 280 2.87 13.39 4.79
CA LEU A 280 2.17 14.01 5.92
C LEU A 280 0.76 14.48 5.54
N VAL A 281 0.51 14.86 4.28
CA VAL A 281 -0.82 15.31 3.90
C VAL A 281 -1.84 14.19 3.99
N SER A 282 -1.56 13.00 3.46
CA SER A 282 -2.51 11.88 3.51
C SER A 282 -2.83 11.46 4.94
N SER A 283 -1.81 11.21 5.75
CA SER A 283 -2.01 10.81 7.15
C SER A 283 -2.83 11.83 7.95
N SER A 284 -2.45 13.11 7.89
CA SER A 284 -3.11 14.15 8.69
C SER A 284 -4.54 14.46 8.23
N VAL A 285 -4.75 14.60 6.91
CA VAL A 285 -6.06 14.92 6.34
C VAL A 285 -7.05 13.77 6.52
N GLU A 286 -6.60 12.52 6.31
CA GLU A 286 -7.45 11.34 6.53
C GLU A 286 -7.84 11.18 8.00
N MET A 287 -6.89 11.38 8.93
CA MET A 287 -7.20 11.33 10.36
C MET A 287 -8.21 12.41 10.77
N ALA A 288 -8.13 13.61 10.19
CA ALA A 288 -9.09 14.69 10.40
C ALA A 288 -10.45 14.35 9.78
N GLY A 289 -10.47 13.86 8.54
CA GLY A 289 -11.69 13.46 7.81
C GLY A 289 -12.47 12.35 8.52
N LYS A 290 -11.79 11.27 8.94
CA LYS A 290 -12.39 10.16 9.70
C LYS A 290 -13.00 10.61 11.04
N ALA A 291 -12.46 11.67 11.65
CA ALA A 291 -12.97 12.24 12.88
C ALA A 291 -13.97 13.39 12.68
N ASN A 292 -14.18 13.83 11.44
CA ASN A 292 -14.97 15.02 11.09
C ASN A 292 -14.53 16.25 11.91
N SER A 293 -13.23 16.49 12.01
CA SER A 293 -12.59 17.55 12.80
C SER A 293 -11.76 18.48 11.92
N GLY A 294 -11.46 19.67 12.43
CA GLY A 294 -10.42 20.51 11.87
C GLY A 294 -9.06 20.19 12.46
N MET A 295 -8.00 20.64 11.79
CA MET A 295 -6.61 20.39 12.17
C MET A 295 -5.75 21.62 11.86
N VAL A 296 -4.78 21.89 12.72
CA VAL A 296 -3.73 22.88 12.47
C VAL A 296 -2.36 22.23 12.64
N LEU A 297 -1.47 22.44 11.69
CA LEU A 297 -0.07 22.03 11.74
C LEU A 297 0.85 23.25 11.60
N ASP A 298 1.95 23.25 12.34
CA ASP A 298 3.06 24.18 12.20
C ASP A 298 4.25 23.43 11.59
N LEU A 299 4.53 23.73 10.33
CA LEU A 299 5.53 23.03 9.54
C LEU A 299 6.97 23.33 10.01
N ASP A 300 7.18 24.43 10.75
CA ASP A 300 8.48 24.74 11.36
C ASP A 300 8.85 23.73 12.47
N LEU A 301 7.86 23.02 13.03
CA LEU A 301 8.04 22.02 14.08
C LEU A 301 8.26 20.60 13.54
N ILE A 302 8.09 20.38 12.24
CA ILE A 302 8.36 19.09 11.61
C ILE A 302 9.86 18.83 11.61
N PRO A 303 10.34 17.70 12.16
CA PRO A 303 11.74 17.32 12.07
C PRO A 303 12.17 17.14 10.61
N GLN A 304 13.17 17.91 10.17
CA GLN A 304 13.69 17.91 8.81
C GLN A 304 15.16 17.50 8.80
N ARG A 305 15.57 16.73 7.81
CA ARG A 305 16.99 16.39 7.58
C ARG A 305 17.67 17.29 6.55
N GLU A 306 16.86 18.07 5.82
CA GLU A 306 17.33 19.01 4.83
C GLU A 306 16.93 20.44 5.21
N THR A 307 17.70 21.42 4.76
CA THR A 307 17.43 22.84 5.04
C THR A 307 16.55 23.46 3.96
N GLU A 308 15.83 24.50 4.32
CA GLU A 308 15.03 25.32 3.39
C GLU A 308 14.02 24.50 2.58
N MET A 309 13.37 23.53 3.24
CA MET A 309 12.26 22.82 2.62
C MET A 309 11.02 23.70 2.53
N THR A 310 10.38 23.72 1.38
CA THR A 310 9.11 24.44 1.18
C THR A 310 7.94 23.69 1.83
N PRO A 311 6.82 24.36 2.12
CA PRO A 311 5.58 23.69 2.57
C PRO A 311 5.15 22.54 1.67
N PHE A 312 5.26 22.71 0.35
CA PHE A 312 5.00 21.67 -0.64
C PHE A 312 5.89 20.44 -0.40
N GLU A 313 7.20 20.63 -0.27
CA GLU A 313 8.16 19.56 -0.05
C GLU A 313 7.95 18.84 1.29
N ILE A 314 7.67 19.58 2.38
CA ILE A 314 7.43 19.01 3.72
C ILE A 314 6.18 18.13 3.73
N MET A 315 5.11 18.60 3.11
CA MET A 315 3.81 17.92 3.14
C MET A 315 3.75 16.70 2.24
N LEU A 316 4.41 16.75 1.08
CA LEU A 316 4.35 15.70 0.05
C LEU A 316 5.56 14.75 0.05
N SER A 317 6.53 14.98 0.93
CA SER A 317 7.63 14.04 1.12
C SER A 317 7.10 12.69 1.59
N GLU A 318 7.55 11.62 0.96
CA GLU A 318 7.23 10.24 1.33
C GLU A 318 8.42 9.55 2.03
N SER A 319 9.26 10.33 2.77
CA SER A 319 10.31 9.73 3.60
C SER A 319 9.70 8.62 4.46
N GLN A 320 10.39 7.48 4.49
CA GLN A 320 9.91 6.29 5.18
C GLN A 320 10.03 6.41 6.70
N GLU A 321 9.57 5.41 7.44
CA GLU A 321 9.70 5.25 8.89
C GLU A 321 9.15 6.43 9.69
N ARG A 322 7.94 6.92 9.31
CA ARG A 322 7.26 8.03 9.99
C ARG A 322 5.83 7.66 10.35
N MET A 323 5.38 8.13 11.52
CA MET A 323 3.99 7.97 11.98
C MET A 323 3.44 9.30 12.48
N LEU A 324 2.12 9.48 12.39
CA LEU A 324 1.38 10.58 13.00
C LEU A 324 0.45 10.02 14.08
N LEU A 325 0.58 10.54 15.30
CA LEU A 325 -0.26 10.18 16.44
C LEU A 325 -1.15 11.36 16.83
N CYS A 326 -2.42 11.10 17.11
CA CYS A 326 -3.29 12.02 17.84
C CYS A 326 -3.32 11.61 19.31
N VAL A 327 -2.82 12.48 20.19
CA VAL A 327 -2.61 12.22 21.60
C VAL A 327 -3.53 13.10 22.43
N ARG A 328 -4.18 12.52 23.43
CA ARG A 328 -5.06 13.23 24.36
C ARG A 328 -4.31 14.33 25.11
N ALA A 329 -4.93 15.51 25.20
CA ALA A 329 -4.38 16.65 25.93
C ALA A 329 -4.00 16.27 27.37
N GLY A 330 -2.76 16.59 27.74
CA GLY A 330 -2.17 16.27 29.06
C GLY A 330 -1.32 15.00 29.10
N PHE A 331 -1.33 14.17 28.04
CA PHE A 331 -0.51 12.96 27.93
C PHE A 331 0.69 13.11 26.99
N GLU A 332 0.92 14.31 26.44
CA GLU A 332 1.95 14.53 25.41
C GLU A 332 3.34 14.12 25.90
N GLN A 333 3.69 14.51 27.13
CA GLN A 333 5.01 14.24 27.71
C GLN A 333 5.24 12.74 27.98
N GLU A 334 4.17 12.01 28.32
CA GLU A 334 4.22 10.56 28.47
C GLU A 334 4.57 9.88 27.15
N VAL A 335 3.88 10.25 26.07
CA VAL A 335 4.10 9.70 24.74
C VAL A 335 5.49 10.07 24.20
N LEU A 336 5.90 11.34 24.35
CA LEU A 336 7.24 11.79 23.95
C LEU A 336 8.35 11.02 24.71
N ALA A 337 8.15 10.72 26.00
CA ALA A 337 9.11 9.96 26.78
C ALA A 337 9.30 8.54 26.26
N VAL A 338 8.21 7.85 25.85
CA VAL A 338 8.32 6.51 25.24
C VAL A 338 9.21 6.57 23.99
N PHE A 339 8.98 7.51 23.07
CA PHE A 339 9.81 7.62 21.86
C PHE A 339 11.26 7.96 22.18
N ALA A 340 11.51 8.81 23.18
CA ALA A 340 12.86 9.15 23.63
C ALA A 340 13.60 7.90 24.19
N ASP A 341 12.92 6.99 24.88
CA ASP A 341 13.50 5.73 25.40
C ASP A 341 13.97 4.79 24.26
N TYR A 342 13.42 4.97 23.04
CA TYR A 342 13.84 4.28 21.82
C TYR A 342 14.79 5.08 20.93
N ASP A 343 15.34 6.22 21.41
CA ASP A 343 16.19 7.14 20.63
C ASP A 343 15.53 7.65 19.34
N LEU A 344 14.20 7.83 19.33
CA LEU A 344 13.44 8.31 18.19
C LEU A 344 13.10 9.80 18.31
N ASP A 345 13.20 10.52 17.18
CA ASP A 345 12.70 11.88 17.09
C ASP A 345 11.16 11.87 17.22
N ALA A 346 10.64 12.74 18.10
CA ALA A 346 9.22 12.96 18.27
C ALA A 346 8.95 14.45 18.55
N ALA A 347 7.97 15.03 17.88
CA ALA A 347 7.65 16.44 17.99
C ALA A 347 6.13 16.68 17.98
N ILE A 348 5.67 17.59 18.85
CA ILE A 348 4.30 18.11 18.77
C ILE A 348 4.28 19.10 17.60
N VAL A 349 3.58 18.74 16.52
CA VAL A 349 3.58 19.51 15.26
C VAL A 349 2.26 20.25 15.02
N GLY A 350 1.27 20.04 15.88
CA GLY A 350 -0.02 20.70 15.75
C GLY A 350 -1.05 20.15 16.72
N HIS A 351 -2.30 20.48 16.46
CA HIS A 351 -3.42 20.03 17.30
C HIS A 351 -4.75 20.01 16.53
N VAL A 352 -5.70 19.28 17.08
CA VAL A 352 -7.07 19.23 16.59
C VAL A 352 -7.78 20.53 16.97
N ILE A 353 -8.45 21.17 16.00
CA ILE A 353 -9.21 22.40 16.20
C ILE A 353 -10.70 22.20 16.01
N ALA A 354 -11.48 23.15 16.49
CA ALA A 354 -12.93 23.18 16.24
C ALA A 354 -13.20 23.51 14.76
N GLY A 355 -14.31 22.99 14.26
CA GLY A 355 -14.68 23.16 12.84
C GLY A 355 -14.07 22.08 11.95
N HIS A 356 -13.92 22.40 10.65
CA HIS A 356 -13.53 21.45 9.62
C HIS A 356 -12.43 21.99 8.71
N GLN A 357 -11.70 23.02 9.17
CA GLN A 357 -10.60 23.61 8.41
C GLN A 357 -9.31 22.84 8.63
N TYR A 358 -8.54 22.69 7.56
CA TYR A 358 -7.18 22.19 7.55
C TYR A 358 -6.25 23.36 7.33
N GLN A 359 -5.47 23.68 8.36
CA GLN A 359 -4.62 24.88 8.39
C GLN A 359 -3.16 24.52 8.54
N LEU A 360 -2.31 25.08 7.68
CA LEU A 360 -0.86 24.93 7.73
C LEU A 360 -0.19 26.27 7.94
N TYR A 361 0.72 26.33 8.90
CA TYR A 361 1.57 27.48 9.15
C TYR A 361 3.01 27.15 8.79
N HIS A 362 3.72 28.12 8.19
CA HIS A 362 5.15 28.05 7.90
C HIS A 362 5.76 29.45 8.05
N HIS A 363 6.84 29.58 8.85
CA HIS A 363 7.47 30.84 9.22
C HIS A 363 6.46 31.86 9.77
N GLY A 364 5.52 31.37 10.58
CA GLY A 364 4.48 32.17 11.19
C GLY A 364 3.40 32.68 10.21
N LYS A 365 3.41 32.23 8.95
CA LYS A 365 2.40 32.58 7.94
C LYS A 365 1.46 31.41 7.70
N LEU A 366 0.19 31.70 7.51
CA LEU A 366 -0.80 30.74 7.05
C LEU A 366 -0.56 30.47 5.57
N VAL A 367 -0.16 29.22 5.23
CA VAL A 367 0.19 28.79 3.87
C VAL A 367 -0.87 27.87 3.24
N CYS A 368 -1.81 27.39 4.04
CA CYS A 368 -2.98 26.64 3.59
C CYS A 368 -4.14 26.84 4.57
N ASP A 369 -5.34 27.07 4.07
CA ASP A 369 -6.60 27.14 4.85
C ASP A 369 -7.77 26.62 4.00
N VAL A 370 -7.96 25.34 4.00
CA VAL A 370 -8.95 24.66 3.16
C VAL A 370 -9.88 23.77 3.99
N PRO A 371 -11.11 23.51 3.56
CA PRO A 371 -11.95 22.49 4.20
C PRO A 371 -11.29 21.11 4.11
N VAL A 372 -11.27 20.34 5.20
CA VAL A 372 -10.79 18.93 5.19
C VAL A 372 -11.48 18.12 4.09
N SER A 373 -12.80 18.33 3.89
CA SER A 373 -13.57 17.60 2.87
C SER A 373 -13.06 17.84 1.46
N SER A 374 -12.49 19.03 1.16
CA SER A 374 -11.99 19.34 -0.18
C SER A 374 -10.79 18.46 -0.57
N LEU A 375 -10.07 17.91 0.41
CA LEU A 375 -8.94 16.99 0.22
C LEU A 375 -9.34 15.51 0.42
N THR A 376 -10.55 15.22 0.91
CA THR A 376 -11.04 13.86 1.22
C THR A 376 -12.32 13.51 0.47
N ASP A 377 -13.47 13.78 1.07
CA ASP A 377 -14.79 13.32 0.57
C ASP A 377 -15.22 13.99 -0.74
N ASP A 378 -14.77 15.23 -1.01
CA ASP A 378 -15.09 15.99 -2.21
C ASP A 378 -14.16 15.66 -3.40
N ALA A 379 -13.17 14.78 -3.22
CA ALA A 379 -12.33 14.28 -4.30
C ALA A 379 -13.18 13.70 -5.44
N PRO A 380 -12.80 13.89 -6.71
CA PRO A 380 -13.58 13.43 -7.84
C PRO A 380 -13.70 11.90 -7.85
N ILE A 381 -14.88 11.40 -8.22
CA ILE A 381 -15.14 9.98 -8.47
C ILE A 381 -15.67 9.84 -9.88
N TYR A 382 -14.97 9.06 -10.69
CA TYR A 382 -15.34 8.81 -12.08
C TYR A 382 -16.07 7.48 -12.24
N HIS A 383 -17.16 7.51 -13.00
CA HIS A 383 -17.94 6.32 -13.35
C HIS A 383 -17.60 5.89 -14.77
N GLN A 384 -16.50 5.17 -14.91
CA GLN A 384 -16.05 4.66 -16.20
C GLN A 384 -16.94 3.54 -16.71
N GLN A 385 -17.05 3.43 -18.04
CA GLN A 385 -17.71 2.32 -18.70
C GLN A 385 -16.67 1.42 -19.35
N GLY A 386 -16.60 0.19 -18.89
CA GLY A 386 -15.74 -0.82 -19.47
C GLY A 386 -16.23 -1.27 -20.84
N LYS A 387 -15.30 -1.58 -21.73
CA LYS A 387 -15.55 -2.17 -23.02
C LYS A 387 -14.75 -3.46 -23.15
N MET A 388 -15.44 -4.56 -23.42
CA MET A 388 -14.80 -5.87 -23.60
C MET A 388 -13.67 -5.80 -24.65
N PRO A 389 -12.43 -6.18 -24.31
CA PRO A 389 -11.34 -6.27 -25.25
C PRO A 389 -11.64 -7.19 -26.42
N LYS A 390 -11.19 -6.84 -27.61
CA LYS A 390 -11.46 -7.64 -28.82
C LYS A 390 -10.95 -9.08 -28.72
N ARG A 391 -9.85 -9.31 -27.98
CA ARG A 391 -9.27 -10.64 -27.76
C ARG A 391 -10.24 -11.57 -27.03
N LEU A 392 -11.06 -11.05 -26.12
CA LEU A 392 -12.04 -11.83 -25.36
C LEU A 392 -13.31 -12.17 -26.18
N ALA A 393 -13.55 -11.44 -27.27
CA ALA A 393 -14.67 -11.73 -28.18
C ALA A 393 -14.37 -12.89 -29.13
N GLN A 394 -13.12 -13.35 -29.22
CA GLN A 394 -12.74 -14.46 -30.07
C GLN A 394 -13.02 -15.79 -29.34
N PRO A 395 -13.62 -16.79 -29.99
CA PRO A 395 -13.75 -18.11 -29.39
C PRO A 395 -12.35 -18.68 -29.08
N ALA A 396 -12.21 -19.34 -27.94
CA ALA A 396 -10.99 -20.06 -27.62
C ALA A 396 -10.70 -21.06 -28.76
N ALA A 397 -9.44 -21.09 -29.20
CA ALA A 397 -9.02 -22.10 -30.16
C ALA A 397 -9.10 -23.48 -29.52
N ASP A 398 -9.63 -24.45 -30.23
CA ASP A 398 -9.55 -25.83 -29.80
C ASP A 398 -8.07 -26.22 -29.69
N PHE A 399 -7.67 -26.62 -28.50
CA PHE A 399 -6.31 -27.06 -28.21
C PHE A 399 -6.34 -28.54 -27.85
N ASP A 400 -5.93 -29.38 -28.81
CA ASP A 400 -5.77 -30.81 -28.61
C ASP A 400 -4.28 -31.16 -28.78
N PRO A 401 -3.48 -31.16 -27.70
CA PRO A 401 -2.05 -31.38 -27.81
C PRO A 401 -1.76 -32.86 -28.16
N ILE A 402 -0.97 -33.05 -29.20
CA ILE A 402 -0.42 -34.37 -29.54
C ILE A 402 0.74 -34.68 -28.58
N ILE A 403 0.50 -35.56 -27.63
CA ILE A 403 1.51 -36.02 -26.67
C ILE A 403 2.30 -37.16 -27.27
N THR A 404 3.48 -36.89 -27.80
CA THR A 404 4.37 -37.90 -28.40
C THR A 404 5.34 -38.49 -27.38
N ASP A 405 5.85 -37.69 -26.45
CA ASP A 405 6.75 -38.09 -25.38
C ASP A 405 6.34 -37.43 -24.05
N PRO A 406 5.53 -38.10 -23.21
CA PRO A 406 5.06 -37.51 -21.97
C PRO A 406 6.17 -37.25 -20.95
N VAL A 407 7.28 -38.02 -20.98
CA VAL A 407 8.42 -37.82 -20.08
C VAL A 407 9.19 -36.54 -20.44
N GLN A 408 9.42 -36.34 -21.76
CA GLN A 408 10.09 -35.12 -22.21
C GLN A 408 9.24 -33.89 -21.93
N ILE A 409 7.93 -33.94 -22.23
CA ILE A 409 7.00 -32.83 -21.94
C ILE A 409 7.01 -32.50 -20.43
N TRP A 410 6.94 -33.51 -19.57
CA TRP A 410 6.99 -33.31 -18.13
C TRP A 410 8.32 -32.68 -17.68
N THR A 411 9.45 -33.15 -18.23
CA THR A 411 10.78 -32.59 -17.95
C THR A 411 10.86 -31.13 -18.36
N ASP A 412 10.37 -30.80 -19.56
CA ASP A 412 10.34 -29.44 -20.06
C ASP A 412 9.44 -28.52 -19.20
N MET A 413 8.28 -29.00 -18.79
CA MET A 413 7.39 -28.26 -17.89
C MET A 413 8.05 -27.99 -16.53
N MET A 414 8.74 -28.99 -15.94
CA MET A 414 9.45 -28.81 -14.66
C MET A 414 10.62 -27.84 -14.76
N ALA A 415 11.15 -27.62 -15.97
CA ALA A 415 12.21 -26.64 -16.23
C ALA A 415 11.67 -25.21 -16.51
N MET A 416 10.37 -25.06 -16.72
CA MET A 416 9.77 -23.72 -16.95
C MET A 416 9.97 -22.81 -15.73
N PRO A 417 10.44 -21.57 -15.91
CA PRO A 417 10.75 -20.66 -14.78
C PRO A 417 9.60 -20.49 -13.78
N THR A 418 8.35 -20.41 -14.24
CA THR A 418 7.16 -20.30 -13.37
C THR A 418 6.90 -21.58 -12.55
N ILE A 419 7.24 -22.76 -13.07
CA ILE A 419 7.00 -24.07 -12.41
C ILE A 419 8.20 -24.52 -11.59
N ALA A 420 9.43 -24.25 -12.06
CA ALA A 420 10.66 -24.68 -11.42
C ALA A 420 10.77 -24.22 -9.97
N ASP A 421 11.56 -24.93 -9.17
CA ASP A 421 11.84 -24.62 -7.76
C ASP A 421 12.33 -23.18 -7.57
N LYS A 422 11.75 -22.47 -6.61
CA LYS A 422 12.07 -21.08 -6.26
C LYS A 422 13.02 -20.98 -5.04
N SER A 423 13.61 -22.08 -4.62
CA SER A 423 14.49 -22.09 -3.42
C SER A 423 15.67 -21.14 -3.53
N SER A 424 16.15 -20.82 -4.72
CA SER A 424 17.19 -19.81 -4.95
C SER A 424 16.75 -18.40 -4.55
N LEU A 425 15.44 -18.11 -4.54
CA LEU A 425 14.87 -16.85 -4.13
C LEU A 425 14.57 -16.84 -2.62
N TYR A 426 13.69 -17.72 -2.15
CA TYR A 426 13.22 -17.69 -0.77
C TYR A 426 14.26 -18.09 0.28
N LYS A 427 15.38 -18.75 -0.08
CA LYS A 427 16.50 -18.98 0.85
C LYS A 427 17.25 -17.71 1.25
N ARG A 428 16.99 -16.60 0.59
CA ARG A 428 17.53 -15.27 0.95
C ARG A 428 16.75 -14.62 2.10
N TYR A 429 15.56 -15.13 2.40
CA TYR A 429 14.69 -14.66 3.47
C TYR A 429 14.90 -15.47 4.74
N ASP A 430 14.94 -14.80 5.89
CA ASP A 430 14.84 -15.50 7.18
C ASP A 430 13.38 -15.87 7.44
N ALA A 431 13.02 -17.09 7.11
CA ALA A 431 11.67 -17.61 7.31
C ALA A 431 11.42 -18.10 8.75
N GLN A 432 12.42 -18.04 9.65
CA GLN A 432 12.35 -18.63 10.98
C GLN A 432 12.60 -17.65 12.13
N VAL A 433 12.99 -16.42 11.86
CA VAL A 433 13.09 -15.38 12.89
C VAL A 433 11.77 -15.27 13.66
N GLN A 434 11.79 -14.95 14.94
CA GLN A 434 10.70 -15.10 15.92
C GLN A 434 10.33 -16.55 16.27
N THR A 435 10.85 -17.57 15.58
CA THR A 435 10.71 -19.01 15.90
C THR A 435 9.26 -19.53 15.95
N ASN A 436 8.36 -18.96 15.17
CA ASN A 436 6.94 -19.34 15.14
C ASN A 436 6.54 -20.13 13.87
N THR A 437 7.38 -20.16 12.85
CA THR A 437 7.09 -20.83 11.57
C THR A 437 7.10 -22.35 11.76
N VAL A 438 5.99 -22.99 11.41
CA VAL A 438 5.79 -24.46 11.51
C VAL A 438 5.95 -25.11 10.16
N VAL A 439 5.40 -24.49 9.09
CA VAL A 439 5.57 -24.93 7.70
C VAL A 439 6.36 -23.85 6.96
N LEU A 440 7.52 -24.23 6.46
CA LEU A 440 8.47 -23.35 5.78
C LEU A 440 8.08 -23.10 4.32
N PRO A 441 8.67 -22.06 3.66
CA PRO A 441 8.51 -21.84 2.21
C PRO A 441 8.80 -23.09 1.39
N GLY A 442 8.03 -23.26 0.30
CA GLY A 442 8.08 -24.44 -0.57
C GLY A 442 6.94 -25.42 -0.34
N SER A 443 5.98 -25.09 0.52
CA SER A 443 4.70 -25.82 0.70
C SER A 443 3.54 -25.00 0.11
N ASP A 444 2.33 -25.58 0.10
CA ASP A 444 1.11 -24.95 -0.44
C ASP A 444 0.77 -23.65 0.31
N ALA A 445 0.92 -23.64 1.63
CA ALA A 445 0.78 -22.44 2.45
C ALA A 445 1.80 -22.45 3.60
N ALA A 446 2.23 -21.27 4.00
CA ALA A 446 3.00 -21.09 5.22
C ALA A 446 2.10 -21.28 6.45
N VAL A 447 2.62 -21.90 7.51
CA VAL A 447 1.89 -22.05 8.77
C VAL A 447 2.72 -21.50 9.91
N THR A 448 2.13 -20.57 10.67
CA THR A 448 2.78 -19.92 11.82
C THR A 448 1.93 -20.15 13.08
N ARG A 449 2.55 -20.66 14.15
CA ARG A 449 1.85 -20.85 15.43
C ARG A 449 1.64 -19.52 16.15
N ILE A 450 0.54 -19.43 16.88
CA ILE A 450 0.24 -18.30 17.77
C ILE A 450 0.58 -18.69 19.20
N ARG A 451 1.65 -18.12 19.74
CA ARG A 451 2.12 -18.44 21.09
C ARG A 451 1.07 -18.13 22.14
N GLY A 452 0.96 -18.97 23.17
CA GLY A 452 -0.01 -18.84 24.25
C GLY A 452 -1.42 -19.28 23.88
N THR A 453 -1.62 -19.84 22.67
CA THR A 453 -2.90 -20.39 22.19
C THR A 453 -2.72 -21.81 21.64
N HIS A 454 -3.84 -22.45 21.30
CA HIS A 454 -3.86 -23.71 20.54
C HIS A 454 -4.08 -23.51 19.03
N ARG A 455 -3.78 -22.29 18.53
CA ARG A 455 -4.05 -21.88 17.15
C ARG A 455 -2.78 -21.66 16.35
N ALA A 456 -2.92 -21.81 15.05
CA ALA A 456 -1.95 -21.43 14.04
C ALA A 456 -2.64 -20.67 12.92
N LEU A 457 -1.90 -19.88 12.16
CA LEU A 457 -2.34 -19.22 10.94
C LEU A 457 -1.70 -19.90 9.75
N ALA A 458 -2.50 -20.25 8.74
CA ALA A 458 -2.02 -20.58 7.41
C ALA A 458 -2.23 -19.38 6.49
N MET A 459 -1.23 -19.09 5.65
CA MET A 459 -1.18 -17.89 4.81
C MET A 459 -0.59 -18.26 3.45
N THR A 460 -1.16 -17.70 2.38
CA THR A 460 -0.67 -17.86 1.01
C THR A 460 -0.97 -16.62 0.18
N THR A 461 -0.24 -16.42 -0.90
CA THR A 461 -0.51 -15.44 -1.96
C THR A 461 -0.56 -16.18 -3.29
N ASP A 462 -1.61 -16.00 -4.05
CA ASP A 462 -1.85 -16.75 -5.28
C ASP A 462 -2.49 -15.87 -6.35
N SER A 463 -1.89 -15.82 -7.53
CA SER A 463 -2.50 -15.25 -8.76
C SER A 463 -1.79 -15.73 -10.01
N LYS A 464 -2.53 -15.80 -11.12
CA LYS A 464 -2.00 -16.12 -12.44
C LYS A 464 -2.51 -15.12 -13.45
N GLY A 465 -1.74 -14.04 -13.66
CA GLY A 465 -2.10 -12.95 -14.58
C GLY A 465 -2.51 -13.45 -15.98
N ARG A 466 -1.90 -14.51 -16.46
CA ARG A 466 -2.27 -15.13 -17.75
C ARG A 466 -3.73 -15.61 -17.78
N TYR A 467 -4.25 -16.11 -16.65
CA TYR A 467 -5.66 -16.55 -16.58
C TYR A 467 -6.60 -15.36 -16.56
N LEU A 468 -6.25 -14.29 -15.85
CA LEU A 468 -7.01 -13.04 -15.88
C LEU A 468 -6.99 -12.39 -17.26
N TYR A 469 -5.85 -12.43 -17.94
CA TYR A 469 -5.74 -11.94 -19.32
C TYR A 469 -6.65 -12.70 -20.28
N LEU A 470 -6.80 -14.02 -20.13
CA LEU A 470 -7.67 -14.86 -20.95
C LEU A 470 -9.16 -14.68 -20.62
N ASP A 471 -9.51 -14.55 -19.35
CA ASP A 471 -10.86 -14.28 -18.85
C ASP A 471 -10.74 -13.63 -17.46
N PRO A 472 -10.92 -12.31 -17.34
CA PRO A 472 -10.72 -11.61 -16.08
C PRO A 472 -11.60 -12.12 -14.94
N GLN A 473 -12.87 -12.44 -15.22
CA GLN A 473 -13.80 -12.91 -14.20
C GLN A 473 -13.46 -14.31 -13.71
N VAL A 474 -13.23 -15.23 -14.63
CA VAL A 474 -12.89 -16.62 -14.30
C VAL A 474 -11.50 -16.70 -13.69
N GLY A 475 -10.51 -16.00 -14.28
CA GLY A 475 -9.14 -15.99 -13.79
C GLY A 475 -9.04 -15.47 -12.35
N ALA A 476 -9.74 -14.39 -12.03
CA ALA A 476 -9.78 -13.84 -10.68
C ALA A 476 -10.48 -14.80 -9.68
N ALA A 477 -11.58 -15.44 -10.07
CA ALA A 477 -12.22 -16.46 -9.25
C ALA A 477 -11.30 -17.69 -9.03
N MET A 478 -10.49 -18.06 -10.03
CA MET A 478 -9.51 -19.13 -9.92
C MET A 478 -8.39 -18.79 -8.93
N SER A 479 -7.90 -17.55 -8.90
CA SER A 479 -6.88 -17.09 -7.94
C SER A 479 -7.39 -17.23 -6.50
N VAL A 480 -8.59 -16.77 -6.21
CA VAL A 480 -9.23 -16.95 -4.88
C VAL A 480 -9.40 -18.43 -4.54
N ALA A 481 -9.82 -19.25 -5.50
CA ALA A 481 -10.02 -20.68 -5.29
C ALA A 481 -8.68 -21.42 -5.10
N GLU A 482 -7.60 -20.98 -5.75
CA GLU A 482 -6.25 -21.51 -5.57
C GLU A 482 -5.77 -21.24 -4.15
N ALA A 483 -5.84 -20.00 -3.68
CA ALA A 483 -5.51 -19.62 -2.31
C ALA A 483 -6.31 -20.45 -1.28
N ALA A 484 -7.62 -20.58 -1.47
CA ALA A 484 -8.46 -21.39 -0.58
C ALA A 484 -8.04 -22.87 -0.55
N ARG A 485 -7.70 -23.47 -1.71
CA ARG A 485 -7.21 -24.84 -1.79
C ARG A 485 -5.88 -25.02 -1.07
N ASN A 486 -4.95 -24.08 -1.23
CA ASN A 486 -3.63 -24.12 -0.61
C ASN A 486 -3.74 -24.06 0.92
N LEU A 487 -4.65 -23.22 1.45
CA LEU A 487 -4.95 -23.18 2.89
C LEU A 487 -5.54 -24.53 3.38
N VAL A 488 -6.51 -25.09 2.65
CA VAL A 488 -7.15 -26.36 3.02
C VAL A 488 -6.16 -27.53 2.92
N ALA A 489 -5.28 -27.56 1.92
CA ALA A 489 -4.22 -28.55 1.79
C ALA A 489 -3.26 -28.51 2.99
N SER A 490 -3.04 -27.34 3.60
CA SER A 490 -2.26 -27.16 4.81
C SER A 490 -3.05 -27.38 6.10
N GLY A 491 -4.32 -27.81 6.03
CA GLY A 491 -5.18 -28.12 7.17
C GLY A 491 -5.91 -26.95 7.79
N ALA A 492 -6.00 -25.82 7.10
CA ALA A 492 -6.65 -24.60 7.58
C ALA A 492 -8.01 -24.34 6.91
N GLU A 493 -8.80 -23.45 7.51
CA GLU A 493 -10.04 -22.91 6.99
C GLU A 493 -9.79 -21.48 6.46
N PRO A 494 -10.21 -21.16 5.21
CA PRO A 494 -10.16 -19.78 4.72
C PRO A 494 -11.03 -18.85 5.58
N LEU A 495 -10.48 -17.74 6.06
CA LEU A 495 -11.18 -16.80 6.93
C LEU A 495 -11.43 -15.44 6.29
N GLY A 496 -10.56 -14.98 5.42
CA GLY A 496 -10.65 -13.70 4.76
C GLY A 496 -9.54 -13.50 3.75
N ILE A 497 -9.70 -12.47 2.94
CA ILE A 497 -8.83 -12.13 1.81
C ILE A 497 -8.36 -10.69 1.94
N THR A 498 -7.12 -10.43 1.59
CA THR A 498 -6.63 -9.14 1.13
C THR A 498 -6.41 -9.23 -0.37
N ASP A 499 -6.93 -8.28 -1.13
CA ASP A 499 -6.63 -8.21 -2.55
C ASP A 499 -5.44 -7.28 -2.83
N CYS A 500 -4.79 -7.49 -3.98
CA CYS A 500 -3.77 -6.59 -4.49
C CYS A 500 -3.95 -6.51 -6.00
N LEU A 501 -4.75 -5.53 -6.42
CA LEU A 501 -5.22 -5.39 -7.80
C LEU A 501 -4.22 -4.61 -8.63
N ASN A 502 -3.68 -5.24 -9.68
CA ASN A 502 -2.68 -4.62 -10.57
C ASN A 502 -3.22 -4.63 -12.00
N PHE A 503 -3.55 -3.46 -12.54
CA PHE A 503 -4.16 -3.32 -13.87
C PHE A 503 -3.52 -2.16 -14.63
N GLY A 504 -3.80 -2.07 -15.93
CA GLY A 504 -3.41 -0.97 -16.79
C GLY A 504 -4.14 0.35 -16.49
N ASP A 505 -4.05 1.30 -17.40
CA ASP A 505 -4.64 2.63 -17.29
C ASP A 505 -6.19 2.57 -17.21
N PRO A 506 -6.81 3.00 -16.10
CA PRO A 506 -8.26 2.93 -15.89
C PRO A 506 -9.05 3.88 -16.78
N THR A 507 -8.41 4.83 -17.44
CA THR A 507 -9.05 5.73 -18.42
C THR A 507 -9.33 5.01 -19.74
N LYS A 508 -8.61 3.91 -20.01
CA LYS A 508 -8.82 3.04 -21.17
C LYS A 508 -10.02 2.11 -20.91
N PRO A 509 -11.07 2.16 -21.73
CA PRO A 509 -12.28 1.35 -21.48
C PRO A 509 -12.02 -0.16 -21.42
N GLU A 510 -11.00 -0.66 -22.11
CA GLU A 510 -10.65 -2.08 -22.12
C GLU A 510 -9.97 -2.49 -20.81
N ALA A 511 -9.02 -1.71 -20.27
CA ALA A 511 -8.39 -1.96 -18.97
C ALA A 511 -9.41 -1.84 -17.83
N PHE A 512 -10.29 -0.85 -17.87
CA PHE A 512 -11.37 -0.73 -16.89
C PHE A 512 -12.35 -1.92 -16.91
N TYR A 513 -12.63 -2.47 -18.10
CA TYR A 513 -13.44 -3.70 -18.22
C TYR A 513 -12.78 -4.86 -17.49
N GLU A 514 -11.47 -5.05 -17.67
CA GLU A 514 -10.72 -6.13 -17.01
C GLU A 514 -10.78 -6.01 -15.48
N LEU A 515 -10.56 -4.81 -14.95
CA LEU A 515 -10.69 -4.52 -13.52
C LEU A 515 -12.10 -4.84 -12.99
N ALA A 516 -13.13 -4.37 -13.69
CA ALA A 516 -14.51 -4.57 -13.26
C ALA A 516 -14.96 -6.05 -13.31
N GLU A 517 -14.53 -6.80 -14.34
CA GLU A 517 -14.85 -8.22 -14.44
C GLU A 517 -14.04 -9.06 -13.45
N ALA A 518 -12.77 -8.75 -13.23
CA ALA A 518 -11.96 -9.42 -12.21
C ALA A 518 -12.59 -9.25 -10.81
N ALA A 519 -13.03 -8.03 -10.47
CA ALA A 519 -13.73 -7.78 -9.21
C ALA A 519 -14.98 -8.66 -9.03
N LYS A 520 -15.76 -8.90 -10.11
CA LYS A 520 -16.92 -9.81 -10.06
C LYS A 520 -16.50 -11.24 -9.75
N GLY A 521 -15.38 -11.69 -10.32
CA GLY A 521 -14.81 -13.00 -10.05
C GLY A 521 -14.41 -13.17 -8.58
N ILE A 522 -13.69 -12.19 -8.03
CA ILE A 522 -13.32 -12.16 -6.60
C ILE A 522 -14.57 -12.19 -5.73
N ILE A 523 -15.57 -11.35 -6.00
CA ILE A 523 -16.82 -11.28 -5.23
C ILE A 523 -17.56 -12.63 -5.22
N ALA A 524 -17.63 -13.29 -6.36
CA ALA A 524 -18.30 -14.58 -6.46
C ALA A 524 -17.59 -15.66 -5.64
N ALA A 525 -16.27 -15.76 -5.77
CA ALA A 525 -15.47 -16.77 -5.09
C ALA A 525 -15.37 -16.52 -3.57
N THR A 526 -15.16 -15.28 -3.13
CA THR A 526 -15.09 -14.93 -1.70
C THR A 526 -16.39 -15.23 -0.96
N LYS A 527 -17.54 -14.98 -1.61
CA LYS A 527 -18.85 -15.38 -1.08
C LYS A 527 -19.01 -16.91 -1.00
N ALA A 528 -18.54 -17.63 -2.02
CA ALA A 528 -18.64 -19.10 -2.04
C ALA A 528 -17.80 -19.75 -0.93
N PHE A 529 -16.64 -19.18 -0.60
CA PHE A 529 -15.76 -19.67 0.47
C PHE A 529 -16.03 -19.06 1.85
N ASN A 530 -17.00 -18.15 1.99
CA ASN A 530 -17.24 -17.37 3.21
C ASN A 530 -15.98 -16.64 3.74
N ALA A 531 -15.13 -16.18 2.82
CA ALA A 531 -13.87 -15.48 3.12
C ALA A 531 -13.92 -14.04 2.55
N PRO A 532 -14.47 -13.06 3.30
CA PRO A 532 -14.67 -11.69 2.80
C PRO A 532 -13.35 -10.98 2.52
N VAL A 533 -13.39 -10.00 1.62
CA VAL A 533 -12.29 -9.05 1.38
C VAL A 533 -12.29 -8.04 2.52
N ILE A 534 -11.24 -8.05 3.35
CA ILE A 534 -11.16 -7.18 4.54
C ILE A 534 -10.22 -6.00 4.38
N SER A 535 -9.32 -6.07 3.42
CA SER A 535 -8.32 -5.06 3.08
C SER A 535 -7.86 -5.26 1.65
N GLY A 536 -7.04 -4.37 1.15
CA GLY A 536 -6.43 -4.51 -0.16
C GLY A 536 -5.72 -3.25 -0.62
N ASN A 537 -5.20 -3.33 -1.83
CA ASN A 537 -4.56 -2.24 -2.54
C ASN A 537 -4.92 -2.30 -4.03
N VAL A 538 -4.98 -1.16 -4.66
CA VAL A 538 -5.17 -1.02 -6.11
C VAL A 538 -4.00 -0.26 -6.70
N SER A 539 -3.29 -0.89 -7.61
CA SER A 539 -2.24 -0.29 -8.42
C SER A 539 -2.71 -0.28 -9.87
N LEU A 540 -2.92 0.89 -10.42
CA LEU A 540 -3.32 1.10 -11.81
C LEU A 540 -2.16 1.72 -12.59
N TYR A 541 -2.36 1.93 -13.88
CA TYR A 541 -1.32 2.44 -14.80
C TYR A 541 -0.09 1.54 -14.90
N ASN A 542 -0.22 0.22 -14.65
CA ASN A 542 0.87 -0.72 -14.85
C ASN A 542 1.05 -0.98 -16.35
N GLU A 543 1.57 0.01 -17.03
CA GLU A 543 1.83 0.02 -18.47
C GLU A 543 3.23 0.55 -18.74
N THR A 544 3.80 0.14 -19.85
CA THR A 544 5.06 0.70 -20.34
C THR A 544 4.89 1.00 -21.82
N ASN A 545 5.07 2.27 -22.22
CA ASN A 545 4.86 2.76 -23.59
C ASN A 545 3.47 2.38 -24.14
N GLY A 546 2.44 2.44 -23.30
CA GLY A 546 1.03 2.15 -23.65
C GLY A 546 0.66 0.67 -23.73
N GLU A 547 1.56 -0.25 -23.42
CA GLU A 547 1.30 -1.69 -23.31
C GLU A 547 1.12 -2.08 -21.85
N ALA A 548 -0.07 -2.57 -21.50
CA ALA A 548 -0.39 -3.02 -20.15
C ALA A 548 0.25 -4.39 -19.85
N ILE A 549 0.61 -4.59 -18.59
CA ILE A 549 0.94 -5.92 -18.05
C ILE A 549 -0.28 -6.84 -18.09
N TYR A 550 -0.09 -8.13 -17.88
CA TYR A 550 -1.22 -9.03 -17.55
C TYR A 550 -1.79 -8.67 -16.18
N PRO A 551 -3.13 -8.66 -16.07
CA PRO A 551 -3.76 -8.26 -14.82
C PRO A 551 -3.40 -9.14 -13.64
#